data_e5018f8e5fc0cd13a7465e1543309b2e
#
_entry.id   e5018f8e5fc0cd13a7465e1543309b2e
#
_cell.length_a   1.000
_cell.length_b   1.000
_cell.length_c   1.000
_cell.angle_alpha   90.00
_cell.angle_beta   90.00
_cell.angle_gamma   90.00
#
_symmetry.space_group_name_H-M   'P 1'
#
loop_
_entity.id
_entity.type
_entity.pdbx_description
1 polymer ?
#
loop_
_entity_poly.entity_id
_entity_poly.type
_entity_poly.pdbx_seq_one_letter_code
_entity_poly.pdbx_strand_id
1 'polypeptide(L)'
;PTRIPKARTQGYKAKKGFKTVRVQVDKGGSKRQRLTAGRKPKNAGQNRYSSKKSKQVIAEQRASSNFENLEVLDSYWVLEDGNRKWFEVIMVDPEEPVIQQDEDLNWITENRNRAEEGLTPAAKSSRGQDNKGTGAEKVRPSQAANNNQGK
;
A
#
# COMPACT_ATOMS: atom_id res chain seq x y z
N PRO A 1 16.94 -8.64 1.46
CA PRO A 1 16.24 -7.62 2.30
C PRO A 1 17.18 -6.98 3.31
N THR A 2 16.97 -5.68 3.57
CA THR A 2 17.80 -4.92 4.53
C THR A 2 17.54 -5.34 5.98
N ARG A 3 16.28 -5.62 6.32
CA ARG A 3 15.85 -6.05 7.66
C ARG A 3 15.28 -7.47 7.58
N ILE A 4 16.17 -8.45 7.61
CA ILE A 4 15.82 -9.86 7.42
C ILE A 4 14.73 -10.34 8.40
N PRO A 5 14.80 -10.09 9.72
CA PRO A 5 13.74 -10.51 10.63
C PRO A 5 12.38 -9.91 10.27
N LYS A 6 12.36 -8.62 9.88
CA LYS A 6 11.12 -7.95 9.48
C LYS A 6 10.57 -8.50 8.16
N ALA A 7 11.43 -8.72 7.18
CA ALA A 7 11.04 -9.34 5.90
C ALA A 7 10.42 -10.72 6.11
N ARG A 8 11.03 -11.56 6.95
CA ARG A 8 10.52 -12.90 7.26
C ARG A 8 9.15 -12.88 7.95
N THR A 9 8.91 -11.95 8.87
CA THR A 9 7.59 -11.78 9.49
C THR A 9 6.50 -11.36 8.50
N GLN A 10 6.89 -10.84 7.35
CA GLN A 10 6.01 -10.45 6.25
C GLN A 10 5.97 -11.47 5.11
N GLY A 11 6.43 -12.68 5.36
CA GLY A 11 6.34 -13.80 4.41
C GLY A 11 7.51 -13.93 3.44
N TYR A 12 8.57 -13.13 3.57
CA TYR A 12 9.75 -13.30 2.72
C TYR A 12 10.43 -14.65 2.95
N LYS A 13 10.69 -15.37 1.87
CA LYS A 13 11.49 -16.60 1.83
C LYS A 13 12.66 -16.39 0.88
N ALA A 14 13.87 -16.88 1.24
CA ALA A 14 15.06 -16.78 0.39
C ALA A 14 15.07 -17.87 -0.66
N LYS A 15 14.16 -17.80 -1.63
CA LYS A 15 14.05 -18.73 -2.75
C LYS A 15 13.74 -18.00 -4.05
N LYS A 16 13.85 -18.72 -5.18
CA LYS A 16 13.48 -18.17 -6.49
C LYS A 16 12.05 -17.62 -6.47
N GLY A 17 11.78 -16.60 -7.28
CA GLY A 17 10.50 -15.93 -7.37
C GLY A 17 10.33 -14.78 -6.38
N PHE A 18 11.19 -14.62 -5.36
CA PHE A 18 11.16 -13.46 -4.47
C PHE A 18 12.10 -12.36 -4.96
N LYS A 19 11.60 -11.13 -4.97
CA LYS A 19 12.35 -9.90 -5.21
C LYS A 19 12.06 -8.89 -4.11
N THR A 20 13.08 -8.13 -3.73
CA THR A 20 12.91 -6.99 -2.83
C THR A 20 13.26 -5.71 -3.57
N VAL A 21 12.35 -4.75 -3.54
CA VAL A 21 12.48 -3.47 -4.24
C VAL A 21 12.46 -2.35 -3.24
N ARG A 22 13.48 -1.50 -3.24
CA ARG A 22 13.53 -0.32 -2.38
C ARG A 22 12.92 0.86 -3.09
N VAL A 23 11.88 1.43 -2.50
CA VAL A 23 11.13 2.56 -3.06
C VAL A 23 11.23 3.77 -2.15
N GLN A 24 11.54 4.90 -2.75
CA GLN A 24 11.61 6.20 -2.11
C GLN A 24 10.31 6.96 -2.30
N VAL A 25 9.81 7.57 -1.23
CA VAL A 25 8.62 8.42 -1.25
C VAL A 25 8.89 9.71 -0.48
N ASP A 26 8.58 10.85 -1.07
CA ASP A 26 8.75 12.14 -0.43
C ASP A 26 7.84 12.30 0.79
N LYS A 27 8.34 12.93 1.84
CA LYS A 27 7.58 13.34 3.02
C LYS A 27 6.62 14.49 2.69
N GLY A 28 5.77 14.82 3.64
CA GLY A 28 4.80 15.90 3.52
C GLY A 28 3.49 15.46 2.89
N GLY A 29 2.61 16.43 2.72
CA GLY A 29 1.28 16.27 2.16
C GLY A 29 1.21 16.76 0.71
N SER A 30 0.06 16.51 0.09
CA SER A 30 -0.24 17.08 -1.22
C SER A 30 -0.51 18.58 -1.11
N LYS A 31 0.12 19.37 -1.96
CA LYS A 31 -0.24 20.78 -2.11
C LYS A 31 -1.62 20.88 -2.76
N ARG A 32 -2.49 21.70 -2.17
CA ARG A 32 -3.74 22.07 -2.82
C ARG A 32 -3.62 23.44 -3.47
N GLN A 33 -4.15 23.56 -4.65
CA GLN A 33 -4.32 24.87 -5.27
C GLN A 33 -5.38 25.64 -4.47
N ARG A 34 -5.13 26.94 -4.25
CA ARG A 34 -6.14 27.82 -3.71
C ARG A 34 -7.35 27.84 -4.63
N LEU A 35 -8.52 27.74 -4.03
CA LEU A 35 -9.75 27.94 -4.76
C LEU A 35 -9.86 29.40 -5.19
N THR A 36 -9.90 29.62 -6.48
CA THR A 36 -10.14 30.90 -7.11
C THR A 36 -11.55 30.94 -7.70
N ALA A 37 -11.89 31.94 -8.48
CA ALA A 37 -13.17 32.06 -9.18
C ALA A 37 -14.37 32.43 -8.27
N GLY A 38 -14.31 33.62 -7.66
CA GLY A 38 -15.49 34.31 -7.10
C GLY A 38 -16.16 33.63 -5.91
N ARG A 39 -15.47 32.72 -5.19
CA ARG A 39 -16.02 32.08 -4.01
C ARG A 39 -16.07 33.05 -2.83
N LYS A 40 -17.18 33.03 -2.10
CA LYS A 40 -17.33 33.78 -0.82
C LYS A 40 -16.32 33.25 0.21
N PRO A 41 -15.89 34.08 1.20
CA PRO A 41 -14.87 33.70 2.18
C PRO A 41 -15.12 32.38 2.88
N LYS A 42 -16.35 32.05 3.26
CA LYS A 42 -16.70 30.78 3.91
C LYS A 42 -16.42 29.54 3.05
N ASN A 43 -16.35 29.68 1.73
CA ASN A 43 -16.13 28.60 0.76
C ASN A 43 -14.74 28.67 0.12
N ALA A 44 -13.93 29.69 0.43
CA ALA A 44 -12.62 29.92 -0.16
C ALA A 44 -11.49 29.18 0.56
N GLY A 45 -11.71 28.73 1.80
CA GLY A 45 -10.73 28.00 2.60
C GLY A 45 -10.81 26.48 2.38
N GLN A 46 -9.66 25.84 2.59
CA GLN A 46 -9.56 24.37 2.61
C GLN A 46 -8.95 23.96 3.95
N ASN A 47 -9.79 23.73 4.95
CA ASN A 47 -9.32 23.55 6.33
C ASN A 47 -8.69 22.20 6.62
N ARG A 48 -9.09 21.14 5.92
CA ARG A 48 -8.58 19.79 6.18
C ARG A 48 -8.44 19.01 4.87
N TYR A 49 -7.29 18.38 4.73
CA TYR A 49 -7.05 17.39 3.70
C TYR A 49 -6.20 16.26 4.26
N SER A 50 -6.76 15.07 4.27
CA SER A 50 -6.03 13.84 4.55
C SER A 50 -5.84 13.06 3.26
N SER A 51 -4.63 12.63 2.98
CA SER A 51 -4.41 11.63 1.93
C SER A 51 -5.12 10.34 2.36
N LYS A 52 -5.86 9.73 1.44
CA LYS A 52 -6.50 8.42 1.67
C LYS A 52 -5.50 7.25 1.57
N LYS A 53 -4.26 7.53 1.17
CA LYS A 53 -3.19 6.55 1.00
C LYS A 53 -2.01 6.90 1.90
N SER A 54 -1.50 5.93 2.66
CA SER A 54 -0.25 6.08 3.39
C SER A 54 0.95 6.13 2.42
N LYS A 55 2.09 6.64 2.87
CA LYS A 55 3.32 6.66 2.07
C LYS A 55 3.79 5.25 1.70
N GLN A 56 3.52 4.27 2.57
CA GLN A 56 3.83 2.88 2.33
C GLN A 56 3.00 2.31 1.16
N VAL A 57 1.70 2.57 1.11
CA VAL A 57 0.83 2.19 -0.01
C VAL A 57 1.29 2.82 -1.32
N ILE A 58 1.72 4.09 -1.28
CA ILE A 58 2.27 4.74 -2.46
C ILE A 58 3.53 4.04 -2.95
N ALA A 59 4.40 3.58 -2.02
CA ALA A 59 5.59 2.81 -2.37
C ALA A 59 5.24 1.48 -3.02
N GLU A 60 4.27 0.74 -2.48
CA GLU A 60 3.78 -0.53 -3.05
C GLU A 60 3.24 -0.35 -4.47
N GLN A 61 2.38 0.64 -4.68
CA GLN A 61 1.81 0.92 -6.01
C GLN A 61 2.88 1.35 -7.03
N ARG A 62 3.88 2.12 -6.61
CA ARG A 62 5.01 2.47 -7.50
C ARG A 62 5.86 1.26 -7.86
N ALA A 63 6.08 0.34 -6.90
CA ALA A 63 6.77 -0.91 -7.19
C ALA A 63 5.97 -1.77 -8.16
N SER A 64 4.69 -1.95 -7.94
CA SER A 64 3.79 -2.71 -8.81
C SER A 64 3.79 -2.16 -10.23
N SER A 65 3.63 -0.86 -10.40
CA SER A 65 3.65 -0.21 -11.73
C SER A 65 4.97 -0.36 -12.50
N ASN A 66 6.10 -0.53 -11.79
CA ASN A 66 7.41 -0.71 -12.42
C ASN A 66 7.73 -2.17 -12.76
N PHE A 67 7.05 -3.12 -12.13
CA PHE A 67 7.28 -4.55 -12.27
C PHE A 67 5.96 -5.29 -12.47
N GLU A 68 5.40 -5.17 -13.65
CA GLU A 68 4.07 -5.71 -14.00
C GLU A 68 3.98 -7.25 -13.90
N ASN A 69 5.12 -7.94 -14.02
CA ASN A 69 5.23 -9.39 -13.88
C ASN A 69 5.33 -9.87 -12.42
N LEU A 70 5.45 -8.95 -11.46
CA LEU A 70 5.60 -9.27 -10.05
C LEU A 70 4.40 -8.76 -9.24
N GLU A 71 3.95 -9.55 -8.29
CA GLU A 71 2.91 -9.16 -7.35
C GLU A 71 3.46 -8.73 -6.00
N VAL A 72 2.87 -7.71 -5.41
CA VAL A 72 3.27 -7.22 -4.09
C VAL A 72 2.71 -8.15 -3.00
N LEU A 73 3.61 -8.76 -2.24
CA LEU A 73 3.25 -9.55 -1.06
C LEU A 73 2.99 -8.63 0.13
N ASP A 74 3.99 -7.87 0.53
CA ASP A 74 3.94 -6.92 1.66
C ASP A 74 5.11 -5.92 1.54
N SER A 75 5.19 -4.98 2.48
CA SER A 75 6.25 -3.97 2.53
C SER A 75 6.57 -3.56 3.95
N TYR A 76 7.73 -2.93 4.16
CA TYR A 76 8.10 -2.38 5.45
C TYR A 76 8.97 -1.11 5.31
N TRP A 77 8.91 -0.30 6.35
CA TRP A 77 9.76 0.88 6.49
C TRP A 77 11.21 0.47 6.76
N VAL A 78 12.15 1.10 6.08
CA VAL A 78 13.59 0.89 6.24
C VAL A 78 14.22 2.04 7.00
N LEU A 79 14.12 3.24 6.44
CA LEU A 79 14.71 4.45 7.01
C LEU A 79 14.00 5.71 6.48
N GLU A 80 14.32 6.84 7.07
CA GLU A 80 13.88 8.14 6.59
C GLU A 80 14.92 9.23 6.88
N ASP A 81 14.92 10.25 6.05
CA ASP A 81 15.65 11.49 6.28
C ASP A 81 14.69 12.68 6.48
N GLY A 82 15.18 13.90 6.39
CA GLY A 82 14.36 15.12 6.52
C GLY A 82 13.24 15.22 5.46
N ASN A 83 13.48 14.76 4.24
CA ASN A 83 12.61 14.95 3.09
C ASN A 83 11.94 13.67 2.58
N ARG A 84 12.49 12.50 2.87
CA ARG A 84 12.12 11.24 2.22
C ARG A 84 11.97 10.10 3.20
N LYS A 85 11.15 9.11 2.80
CA LYS A 85 11.01 7.80 3.44
C LYS A 85 11.35 6.71 2.44
N TRP A 86 12.04 5.67 2.89
CA TRP A 86 12.34 4.49 2.10
C TRP A 86 11.59 3.29 2.66
N PHE A 87 10.92 2.61 1.75
CA PHE A 87 10.23 1.35 2.03
C PHE A 87 10.87 0.26 1.19
N GLU A 88 10.94 -0.92 1.74
CA GLU A 88 11.32 -2.11 1.01
C GLU A 88 10.07 -2.94 0.76
N VAL A 89 9.78 -3.17 -0.51
CA VAL A 89 8.60 -3.89 -0.99
C VAL A 89 9.03 -5.30 -1.35
N ILE A 90 8.36 -6.29 -0.77
CA ILE A 90 8.56 -7.70 -1.06
C ILE A 90 7.62 -8.06 -2.19
N MET A 91 8.18 -8.47 -3.30
CA MET A 91 7.46 -8.88 -4.50
C MET A 91 7.70 -10.34 -4.81
N VAL A 92 6.73 -10.97 -5.41
CA VAL A 92 6.75 -12.39 -5.76
C VAL A 92 6.38 -12.54 -7.22
N ASP A 93 7.08 -13.42 -7.92
CA ASP A 93 6.76 -13.81 -9.29
C ASP A 93 5.72 -14.95 -9.26
N PRO A 94 4.47 -14.68 -9.65
CA PRO A 94 3.42 -15.70 -9.61
C PRO A 94 3.57 -16.77 -10.71
N GLU A 95 4.42 -16.55 -11.70
CA GLU A 95 4.66 -17.51 -12.78
C GLU A 95 5.82 -18.47 -12.47
N GLU A 96 6.59 -18.20 -11.42
CA GLU A 96 7.70 -19.08 -11.00
C GLU A 96 7.15 -20.41 -10.45
N PRO A 97 7.56 -21.56 -10.99
CA PRO A 97 7.06 -22.88 -10.55
C PRO A 97 7.26 -23.16 -9.05
N VAL A 98 8.33 -22.63 -8.47
CA VAL A 98 8.62 -22.76 -7.03
C VAL A 98 7.58 -22.03 -6.17
N ILE A 99 6.96 -20.98 -6.68
CA ILE A 99 5.89 -20.25 -5.99
C ILE A 99 4.55 -20.95 -6.18
N GLN A 100 4.27 -21.45 -7.39
CA GLN A 100 3.03 -22.16 -7.69
C GLN A 100 2.88 -23.47 -6.88
N GLN A 101 3.99 -24.13 -6.57
CA GLN A 101 4.04 -25.36 -5.80
C GLN A 101 4.10 -25.13 -4.27
N ASP A 102 4.28 -23.88 -3.82
CA ASP A 102 4.35 -23.55 -2.40
C ASP A 102 2.94 -23.40 -1.83
N GLU A 103 2.54 -24.31 -0.94
CA GLU A 103 1.21 -24.32 -0.29
C GLU A 103 0.88 -23.01 0.45
N ASP A 104 1.89 -22.34 0.98
CA ASP A 104 1.73 -21.07 1.70
C ASP A 104 1.57 -19.85 0.77
N LEU A 105 1.98 -19.97 -0.51
CA LEU A 105 2.12 -18.82 -1.42
C LEU A 105 1.34 -18.96 -2.72
N ASN A 106 0.87 -20.16 -3.07
CA ASN A 106 0.17 -20.40 -4.33
C ASN A 106 -1.05 -19.48 -4.54
N TRP A 107 -1.69 -19.04 -3.46
CA TRP A 107 -2.82 -18.10 -3.51
C TRP A 107 -2.49 -16.78 -4.23
N ILE A 108 -1.19 -16.37 -4.28
CA ILE A 108 -0.79 -15.12 -4.94
C ILE A 108 -0.89 -15.22 -6.47
N THR A 109 -0.88 -16.43 -7.01
CA THR A 109 -1.01 -16.69 -8.45
C THR A 109 -2.38 -16.29 -8.99
N GLU A 110 -3.40 -16.36 -8.15
CA GLU A 110 -4.79 -16.02 -8.48
C GLU A 110 -5.15 -14.56 -8.18
N ASN A 111 -4.30 -13.85 -7.43
CA ASN A 111 -4.56 -12.50 -6.95
C ASN A 111 -3.62 -11.50 -7.63
N ARG A 112 -4.06 -10.95 -8.75
CA ARG A 112 -3.31 -9.92 -9.49
C ARG A 112 -3.67 -8.50 -9.02
N ASN A 113 -2.78 -7.54 -9.27
CA ASN A 113 -2.95 -6.12 -8.96
C ASN A 113 -3.22 -5.82 -7.47
N ARG A 114 -2.66 -6.60 -6.57
CA ARG A 114 -2.90 -6.51 -5.12
C ARG A 114 -2.66 -5.11 -4.54
N ALA A 115 -1.62 -4.42 -5.00
CA ALA A 115 -1.29 -3.07 -4.51
C ALA A 115 -2.31 -2.03 -4.97
N GLU A 116 -2.79 -2.13 -6.20
CA GLU A 116 -3.77 -1.22 -6.79
C GLU A 116 -5.15 -1.44 -6.19
N GLU A 117 -5.55 -2.68 -6.03
CA GLU A 117 -6.83 -3.06 -5.41
C GLU A 117 -6.86 -2.87 -3.89
N GLY A 118 -5.69 -2.62 -3.29
CA GLY A 118 -5.58 -2.35 -1.87
C GLY A 118 -5.74 -3.58 -0.99
N LEU A 119 -5.29 -4.72 -1.45
CA LEU A 119 -5.34 -6.00 -0.75
C LEU A 119 -4.13 -6.23 0.17
N THR A 120 -3.10 -5.38 0.06
CA THR A 120 -1.92 -5.45 0.93
C THR A 120 -2.25 -5.06 2.37
N PRO A 121 -1.50 -5.56 3.37
CA PRO A 121 -1.69 -5.17 4.76
C PRO A 121 -1.59 -3.66 4.99
N ALA A 122 -0.62 -2.99 4.35
CA ALA A 122 -0.48 -1.53 4.43
C ALA A 122 -1.69 -0.78 3.86
N ALA A 123 -2.27 -1.26 2.77
CA ALA A 123 -3.45 -0.66 2.18
C ALA A 123 -4.72 -0.88 3.02
N LYS A 124 -4.89 -2.06 3.60
CA LYS A 124 -5.98 -2.34 4.56
C LYS A 124 -5.88 -1.43 5.78
N SER A 125 -4.69 -1.34 6.37
CA SER A 125 -4.44 -0.44 7.51
C SER A 125 -4.66 1.03 7.15
N SER A 126 -4.21 1.48 5.98
CA SER A 126 -4.41 2.84 5.48
C SER A 126 -5.89 3.23 5.33
N ARG A 127 -6.76 2.28 5.05
CA ARG A 127 -8.21 2.47 4.95
C ARG A 127 -8.95 2.23 6.26
N GLY A 128 -8.25 1.94 7.33
CA GLY A 128 -8.83 1.71 8.65
C GLY A 128 -9.53 0.36 8.82
N GLN A 129 -9.27 -0.62 7.96
CA GLN A 129 -9.87 -1.96 8.07
C GLN A 129 -9.45 -2.71 9.34
N ASP A 130 -8.25 -2.43 9.85
CA ASP A 130 -7.71 -3.03 11.06
C ASP A 130 -8.19 -2.33 12.34
N ASN A 131 -8.86 -1.18 12.21
CA ASN A 131 -9.32 -0.39 13.34
C ASN A 131 -10.76 -0.77 13.72
N LYS A 132 -11.04 -0.73 15.03
CA LYS A 132 -12.39 -0.86 15.57
C LYS A 132 -12.80 0.50 16.15
N GLY A 133 -14.07 0.92 15.94
CA GLY A 133 -14.60 2.14 16.50
C GLY A 133 -15.05 3.17 15.47
N THR A 134 -15.27 4.38 15.93
CA THR A 134 -15.75 5.52 15.14
C THR A 134 -14.78 5.86 13.99
N GLY A 135 -15.31 6.03 12.80
CA GLY A 135 -14.54 6.37 11.59
C GLY A 135 -14.17 5.18 10.70
N ALA A 136 -14.34 3.96 11.18
CA ALA A 136 -14.05 2.73 10.41
C ALA A 136 -15.34 1.98 9.98
N GLU A 137 -16.52 2.53 10.23
CA GLU A 137 -17.81 1.88 9.97
C GLU A 137 -18.04 1.59 8.50
N LYS A 138 -17.52 2.44 7.61
CA LYS A 138 -17.68 2.32 6.16
C LYS A 138 -16.79 1.23 5.52
N VAL A 139 -15.86 0.67 6.27
CA VAL A 139 -14.91 -0.32 5.73
C VAL A 139 -15.03 -1.69 6.40
N ARG A 140 -15.92 -1.82 7.39
CA ARG A 140 -16.10 -3.09 8.13
C ARG A 140 -17.49 -3.68 7.91
N PRO A 141 -17.62 -5.00 7.83
CA PRO A 141 -16.57 -6.05 7.90
C PRO A 141 -15.68 -6.07 6.66
N SER A 142 -16.12 -5.52 5.54
CA SER A 142 -15.38 -5.36 4.29
C SER A 142 -15.90 -4.18 3.49
N GLN A 143 -15.17 -3.72 2.50
CA GLN A 143 -15.64 -2.67 1.60
C GLN A 143 -16.88 -3.10 0.79
N ALA A 144 -16.90 -4.36 0.35
CA ALA A 144 -18.03 -4.90 -0.41
C ALA A 144 -19.32 -4.92 0.43
N ALA A 145 -19.24 -5.34 1.71
CA ALA A 145 -20.37 -5.32 2.63
C ALA A 145 -20.91 -3.90 2.88
N ASN A 146 -20.09 -2.88 2.71
CA ASN A 146 -20.46 -1.46 2.83
C ASN A 146 -20.66 -0.78 1.47
N ASN A 147 -21.00 -1.54 0.41
CA ASN A 147 -21.26 -1.02 -0.94
C ASN A 147 -20.11 -0.16 -1.50
N ASN A 148 -18.89 -0.50 -1.16
CA ASN A 148 -17.69 0.22 -1.55
C ASN A 148 -17.61 1.70 -1.10
N GLN A 149 -18.36 2.09 -0.10
CA GLN A 149 -18.38 3.48 0.41
C GLN A 149 -17.06 3.93 1.03
N GLY A 150 -16.18 3.01 1.36
CA GLY A 150 -14.83 3.28 1.91
C GLY A 150 -13.73 3.54 0.87
N LYS A 151 -14.06 3.53 -0.41
CA LYS A 151 -13.10 3.82 -1.49
C LYS A 151 -12.76 5.30 -1.61
#